data_f2ba5d8e2821d9f092c800a95f87291b
#
_entry.id   f2ba5d8e2821d9f092c800a95f87291b
#
_cell.length_a   1.000
_cell.length_b   1.000
_cell.length_c   1.000
_cell.angle_alpha   90.00
_cell.angle_beta   90.00
_cell.angle_gamma   90.00
#
_symmetry.space_group_name_H-M   'P 1'
#
loop_
_entity.id
_entity.type
_entity.pdbx_description
1 polymer ?
#
loop_
_entity_poly.entity_id
_entity_poly.type
_entity_poly.pdbx_seq_one_letter_code
_entity_poly.pdbx_strand_id
1 'polypeptide(L)'
;MLFRNYDITEMRLTKYLFFTGKGGVGKTSTACATAVTLADAGKKIMLVSTDPASNLQDVFDTELNNKGVPIKEVPNLVVANFDPEEAAAEYRESVVGPYRGKLPEVVLKNMEEQLSGSCTVEIAAFNEFSTFITDEKAAALYDHIIFDTAPTGHTLRMLQLPSAWTNFINENTTGASCLGQLSGLESKKEVYKNAVDNLADKQKTTLILVSRPEPSPLKEAERASKELRDIGVNNQVLVINGILEEHDDILSNAIYEKQQNALKDIPEGLKPLELFKIPLRPYNVTGLENVRAFLKDNNIKYTNETLDMDRIQRLNDIIEDIDNTNKKVIFTMGKGGVGKTTIAAAIALGLANKGKKVHLTTTDPAAHLKFVLDESYGITLSNIDEKEELEKYKEEVLSKARETMEEDDLAYIEEDLRSPCTQEIAAFRAFAEIIEKSQNEVVVIDTAPTGHTLLLLDATQSYHKEIERSQGDIPESVMKLLPTLRDEDKTEVIIITLAETTPVHEAMRLQKDLNRAGIHSKWWVINSSFYAANTTNTILKVKASNEIPWINKVNEISNGNFAIIEWMPEEPKGEKLKDLIHEN
;
A
#
# COMPACT_ATOMS: atom_id res chain seq x y z
N MET A 1 0.67 28.42 13.54
CA MET A 1 -0.32 27.43 13.99
C MET A 1 0.16 26.80 15.28
N LEU A 2 -0.73 26.61 16.26
CA LEU A 2 -0.36 26.00 17.53
C LEU A 2 -0.72 24.51 17.46
N PHE A 3 0.30 23.63 17.42
CA PHE A 3 0.11 22.18 17.54
C PHE A 3 0.08 21.82 19.03
N ARG A 4 -0.97 21.11 19.44
CA ARG A 4 -1.01 20.49 20.77
C ARG A 4 -0.37 19.11 20.71
N ASN A 5 0.22 18.64 21.80
CA ASN A 5 0.65 17.24 21.87
C ASN A 5 -0.56 16.32 21.75
N TYR A 6 -0.40 15.20 21.05
CA TYR A 6 -1.44 14.20 20.94
C TYR A 6 -1.54 13.44 22.26
N ASP A 7 -2.30 14.01 23.19
CA ASP A 7 -2.63 13.37 24.47
C ASP A 7 -4.10 12.92 24.43
N ILE A 8 -4.27 11.63 24.22
CA ILE A 8 -5.59 11.01 24.07
C ILE A 8 -6.43 11.11 25.34
N THR A 9 -5.81 11.30 26.51
CA THR A 9 -6.50 11.39 27.81
C THR A 9 -7.16 12.75 28.01
N GLU A 10 -6.71 13.77 27.30
CA GLU A 10 -7.26 15.14 27.34
C GLU A 10 -8.29 15.40 26.23
N MET A 11 -8.44 14.46 25.29
CA MET A 11 -9.35 14.62 24.16
C MET A 11 -10.77 14.16 24.51
N ARG A 12 -11.77 14.87 23.97
CA ARG A 12 -13.15 14.40 24.01
C ARG A 12 -13.35 13.30 22.96
N LEU A 13 -13.24 12.05 23.39
CA LEU A 13 -13.36 10.90 22.52
C LEU A 13 -14.83 10.51 22.28
N THR A 14 -15.09 10.09 21.05
CA THR A 14 -16.36 9.48 20.62
C THR A 14 -16.28 7.96 20.74
N LYS A 15 -17.40 7.29 20.50
CA LYS A 15 -17.50 5.83 20.53
C LYS A 15 -16.61 5.16 19.49
N TYR A 16 -16.59 5.69 18.27
CA TYR A 16 -15.86 5.16 17.13
C TYR A 16 -14.73 6.12 16.75
N LEU A 17 -13.52 5.59 16.67
CA LEU A 17 -12.33 6.33 16.29
C LEU A 17 -11.73 5.70 15.04
N PHE A 18 -11.68 6.44 13.94
CA PHE A 18 -11.12 5.99 12.66
C PHE A 18 -9.78 6.63 12.39
N PHE A 19 -8.76 5.82 12.25
CA PHE A 19 -7.42 6.27 11.87
C PHE A 19 -7.23 6.09 10.37
N THR A 20 -6.99 7.17 9.64
CA THR A 20 -6.75 7.14 8.19
C THR A 20 -5.57 8.03 7.80
N GLY A 21 -5.02 7.80 6.62
CA GLY A 21 -3.87 8.54 6.08
C GLY A 21 -3.11 7.71 5.05
N LYS A 22 -2.14 8.33 4.38
CA LYS A 22 -1.26 7.67 3.40
C LYS A 22 -0.50 6.49 4.02
N GLY A 23 -0.06 5.55 3.19
CA GLY A 23 0.83 4.47 3.64
C GLY A 23 2.13 5.03 4.25
N GLY A 24 2.59 4.43 5.37
CA GLY A 24 3.85 4.80 6.03
C GLY A 24 3.82 6.03 6.94
N VAL A 25 2.69 6.69 7.14
CA VAL A 25 2.59 7.86 8.03
C VAL A 25 2.50 7.50 9.53
N GLY A 26 2.35 6.21 9.87
CA GLY A 26 2.24 5.72 11.25
C GLY A 26 0.81 5.62 11.77
N LYS A 27 -0.17 5.36 10.90
CA LYS A 27 -1.58 5.10 11.29
C LYS A 27 -1.68 4.00 12.35
N THR A 28 -1.21 2.80 11.99
CA THR A 28 -1.25 1.60 12.84
C THR A 28 -0.57 1.85 14.19
N SER A 29 0.61 2.48 14.17
CA SER A 29 1.32 2.83 15.42
C SER A 29 0.52 3.77 16.30
N THR A 30 -0.12 4.79 15.70
CA THR A 30 -0.94 5.76 16.44
C THR A 30 -2.22 5.12 16.96
N ALA A 31 -2.87 4.26 16.17
CA ALA A 31 -4.06 3.52 16.56
C ALA A 31 -3.78 2.54 17.72
N CYS A 32 -2.71 1.74 17.60
CA CYS A 32 -2.27 0.81 18.65
C CYS A 32 -1.92 1.53 19.94
N ALA A 33 -1.14 2.60 19.86
CA ALA A 33 -0.76 3.37 21.06
C ALA A 33 -1.96 4.05 21.72
N THR A 34 -2.92 4.54 20.92
CA THR A 34 -4.20 5.06 21.42
C THR A 34 -4.98 3.97 22.14
N ALA A 35 -5.13 2.79 21.51
CA ALA A 35 -5.87 1.66 22.07
C ALA A 35 -5.25 1.18 23.41
N VAL A 36 -3.94 0.99 23.43
CA VAL A 36 -3.21 0.53 24.63
C VAL A 36 -3.27 1.58 25.74
N THR A 37 -3.08 2.87 25.42
CA THR A 37 -3.16 3.95 26.42
C THR A 37 -4.54 4.03 27.08
N LEU A 38 -5.60 3.90 26.30
CA LEU A 38 -6.98 3.90 26.83
C LEU A 38 -7.28 2.63 27.63
N ALA A 39 -6.80 1.46 27.18
CA ALA A 39 -6.99 0.21 27.91
C ALA A 39 -6.23 0.20 29.24
N ASP A 40 -4.98 0.71 29.27
CA ASP A 40 -4.18 0.90 30.48
C ASP A 40 -4.84 1.92 31.44
N ALA A 41 -5.63 2.87 30.92
CA ALA A 41 -6.48 3.78 31.71
C ALA A 41 -7.80 3.16 32.19
N GLY A 42 -8.00 1.86 31.96
CA GLY A 42 -9.17 1.10 32.44
C GLY A 42 -10.38 1.12 31.51
N LYS A 43 -10.27 1.67 30.29
CA LYS A 43 -11.33 1.65 29.29
C LYS A 43 -11.37 0.30 28.56
N LYS A 44 -12.56 -0.18 28.28
CA LYS A 44 -12.74 -1.38 27.44
C LYS A 44 -12.62 -0.99 25.97
N ILE A 45 -11.60 -1.50 25.30
CA ILE A 45 -11.24 -1.11 23.93
C ILE A 45 -11.32 -2.31 23.01
N MET A 46 -11.89 -2.07 21.83
CA MET A 46 -11.75 -2.94 20.67
C MET A 46 -10.93 -2.22 19.61
N LEU A 47 -9.84 -2.83 19.17
CA LEU A 47 -9.04 -2.36 18.04
C LEU A 47 -9.28 -3.31 16.86
N VAL A 48 -9.71 -2.75 15.72
CA VAL A 48 -10.00 -3.50 14.50
C VAL A 48 -9.10 -2.97 13.40
N SER A 49 -8.28 -3.81 12.78
CA SER A 49 -7.61 -3.46 11.53
C SER A 49 -8.42 -3.93 10.34
N THR A 50 -8.62 -3.03 9.40
CA THR A 50 -9.20 -3.32 8.09
C THR A 50 -8.15 -3.27 6.97
N ASP A 51 -6.88 -3.17 7.33
CA ASP A 51 -5.76 -3.23 6.39
C ASP A 51 -5.27 -4.68 6.29
N PRO A 52 -5.46 -5.36 5.14
CA PRO A 52 -5.00 -6.74 4.95
C PRO A 52 -3.47 -6.89 5.07
N ALA A 53 -2.73 -5.79 4.90
CA ALA A 53 -1.28 -5.73 5.12
C ALA A 53 -0.92 -5.27 6.53
N SER A 54 -1.84 -5.34 7.49
CA SER A 54 -1.61 -4.84 8.84
C SER A 54 -0.55 -5.68 9.58
N ASN A 55 0.23 -4.99 10.42
CA ASN A 55 1.25 -5.62 11.25
C ASN A 55 0.79 -5.78 12.71
N LEU A 56 -0.51 -5.82 12.97
CA LEU A 56 -1.03 -5.93 14.34
C LEU A 56 -0.54 -7.19 15.04
N GLN A 57 -0.41 -8.30 14.31
CA GLN A 57 0.14 -9.55 14.86
C GLN A 57 1.58 -9.35 15.35
N ASP A 58 2.41 -8.65 14.58
CA ASP A 58 3.80 -8.34 14.95
C ASP A 58 3.88 -7.33 16.12
N VAL A 59 2.90 -6.40 16.19
CA VAL A 59 2.84 -5.39 17.26
C VAL A 59 2.49 -6.04 18.60
N PHE A 60 1.53 -7.00 18.62
CA PHE A 60 1.03 -7.62 19.83
C PHE A 60 1.59 -9.02 20.11
N ASP A 61 2.47 -9.53 19.23
CA ASP A 61 3.02 -10.89 19.29
C ASP A 61 1.93 -11.96 19.54
N THR A 62 0.82 -11.85 18.81
CA THR A 62 -0.39 -12.64 19.01
C THR A 62 -1.06 -12.93 17.66
N GLU A 63 -1.44 -14.19 17.43
CA GLU A 63 -2.29 -14.53 16.29
C GLU A 63 -3.68 -13.91 16.46
N LEU A 64 -4.12 -13.17 15.44
CA LEU A 64 -5.38 -12.45 15.43
C LEU A 64 -6.37 -13.10 14.45
N ASN A 65 -7.65 -12.81 14.65
CA ASN A 65 -8.74 -13.26 13.78
C ASN A 65 -9.81 -12.16 13.61
N ASN A 66 -10.80 -12.42 12.76
CA ASN A 66 -11.89 -11.48 12.46
C ASN A 66 -12.79 -11.19 13.68
N LYS A 67 -12.88 -12.11 14.66
CA LYS A 67 -13.81 -12.01 15.82
C LYS A 67 -13.21 -11.26 17.00
N GLY A 68 -11.89 -11.08 17.00
CA GLY A 68 -11.15 -10.40 18.05
C GLY A 68 -10.58 -11.34 19.13
N VAL A 69 -9.34 -11.06 19.48
CA VAL A 69 -8.55 -11.81 20.48
C VAL A 69 -8.20 -10.89 21.63
N PRO A 70 -8.49 -11.25 22.89
CA PRO A 70 -8.04 -10.49 24.05
C PRO A 70 -6.52 -10.50 24.16
N ILE A 71 -5.93 -9.34 24.38
CA ILE A 71 -4.47 -9.22 24.56
C ILE A 71 -4.13 -9.45 26.03
N LYS A 72 -3.41 -10.53 26.30
CA LYS A 72 -3.12 -10.99 27.66
C LYS A 72 -2.40 -9.95 28.51
N GLU A 73 -1.46 -9.22 27.92
CA GLU A 73 -0.61 -8.23 28.58
C GLU A 73 -1.26 -6.84 28.68
N VAL A 74 -2.43 -6.65 28.07
CA VAL A 74 -3.20 -5.40 28.11
C VAL A 74 -4.65 -5.71 28.48
N PRO A 75 -4.97 -5.79 29.78
CA PRO A 75 -6.34 -5.98 30.21
C PRO A 75 -7.28 -4.95 29.57
N ASN A 76 -8.50 -5.37 29.23
CA ASN A 76 -9.50 -4.56 28.54
C ASN A 76 -9.23 -4.23 27.06
N LEU A 77 -8.21 -4.80 26.42
CA LEU A 77 -7.97 -4.68 24.99
C LEU A 77 -8.32 -5.98 24.27
N VAL A 78 -9.19 -5.87 23.28
CA VAL A 78 -9.47 -6.92 22.29
C VAL A 78 -9.00 -6.41 20.93
N VAL A 79 -8.28 -7.23 20.17
CA VAL A 79 -7.76 -6.86 18.86
C VAL A 79 -8.28 -7.83 17.80
N ALA A 80 -8.87 -7.29 16.74
CA ALA A 80 -9.30 -8.03 15.56
C ALA A 80 -8.46 -7.59 14.35
N ASN A 81 -8.05 -8.57 13.54
CA ASN A 81 -7.44 -8.30 12.23
C ASN A 81 -8.37 -8.86 11.17
N PHE A 82 -8.91 -7.98 10.36
CA PHE A 82 -9.93 -8.32 9.39
C PHE A 82 -9.28 -8.96 8.15
N ASP A 83 -9.65 -10.21 7.88
CA ASP A 83 -9.28 -10.93 6.65
C ASP A 83 -10.47 -10.90 5.68
N PRO A 84 -10.37 -10.16 4.56
CA PRO A 84 -11.45 -10.04 3.59
C PRO A 84 -11.76 -11.36 2.86
N GLU A 85 -10.78 -12.25 2.70
CA GLU A 85 -10.97 -13.56 2.07
C GLU A 85 -11.77 -14.50 2.98
N GLU A 86 -11.45 -14.54 4.28
CA GLU A 86 -12.22 -15.29 5.29
C GLU A 86 -13.66 -14.78 5.35
N ALA A 87 -13.86 -13.46 5.38
CA ALA A 87 -15.18 -12.85 5.37
C ALA A 87 -15.96 -13.18 4.08
N ALA A 88 -15.31 -13.17 2.92
CA ALA A 88 -15.92 -13.57 1.66
C ALA A 88 -16.32 -15.05 1.65
N ALA A 89 -15.50 -15.93 2.23
CA ALA A 89 -15.81 -17.35 2.38
C ALA A 89 -17.02 -17.56 3.30
N GLU A 90 -17.07 -16.89 4.46
CA GLU A 90 -18.22 -16.93 5.37
C GLU A 90 -19.49 -16.37 4.71
N TYR A 91 -19.37 -15.27 3.96
CA TYR A 91 -20.49 -14.69 3.20
C TYR A 91 -21.01 -15.65 2.14
N ARG A 92 -20.14 -16.25 1.33
CA ARG A 92 -20.52 -17.27 0.33
C ARG A 92 -21.27 -18.42 0.98
N GLU A 93 -20.75 -18.95 2.08
CA GLU A 93 -21.40 -20.05 2.79
C GLU A 93 -22.76 -19.63 3.39
N SER A 94 -22.89 -18.40 3.86
CA SER A 94 -24.18 -17.87 4.36
C SER A 94 -25.27 -17.79 3.27
N VAL A 95 -24.86 -17.54 2.01
CA VAL A 95 -25.77 -17.45 0.86
C VAL A 95 -26.03 -18.83 0.26
N VAL A 96 -25.02 -19.66 0.07
CA VAL A 96 -25.11 -20.96 -0.62
C VAL A 96 -25.51 -22.09 0.32
N GLY A 97 -25.05 -22.05 1.57
CA GLY A 97 -25.24 -23.10 2.58
C GLY A 97 -26.71 -23.52 2.77
N PRO A 98 -27.70 -22.60 2.86
CA PRO A 98 -29.12 -22.96 2.98
C PRO A 98 -29.68 -23.79 1.82
N TYR A 99 -29.00 -23.78 0.66
CA TYR A 99 -29.41 -24.48 -0.54
C TYR A 99 -28.66 -25.80 -0.74
N ARG A 100 -27.58 -26.07 0.02
CA ARG A 100 -26.86 -27.34 -0.04
C ARG A 100 -27.79 -28.52 0.30
N GLY A 101 -27.77 -29.54 -0.57
CA GLY A 101 -28.67 -30.68 -0.47
C GLY A 101 -30.11 -30.45 -0.92
N LYS A 102 -30.47 -29.20 -1.33
CA LYS A 102 -31.80 -28.87 -1.89
C LYS A 102 -31.75 -28.56 -3.39
N LEU A 103 -30.64 -28.07 -3.89
CA LEU A 103 -30.42 -27.75 -5.30
C LEU A 103 -29.39 -28.71 -5.93
N PRO A 104 -29.44 -28.94 -7.26
CA PRO A 104 -28.43 -29.71 -7.97
C PRO A 104 -27.04 -29.07 -7.82
N GLU A 105 -25.98 -29.90 -7.77
CA GLU A 105 -24.59 -29.44 -7.61
C GLU A 105 -24.16 -28.42 -8.68
N VAL A 106 -24.64 -28.55 -9.92
CA VAL A 106 -24.34 -27.60 -11.01
C VAL A 106 -24.88 -26.19 -10.68
N VAL A 107 -26.07 -26.09 -10.07
CA VAL A 107 -26.65 -24.80 -9.67
C VAL A 107 -25.87 -24.18 -8.52
N LEU A 108 -25.49 -25.00 -7.53
CA LEU A 108 -24.68 -24.56 -6.40
C LEU A 108 -23.32 -24.03 -6.86
N LYS A 109 -22.68 -24.75 -7.80
CA LYS A 109 -21.39 -24.35 -8.37
C LYS A 109 -21.46 -23.02 -9.14
N ASN A 110 -22.54 -22.81 -9.91
CA ASN A 110 -22.78 -21.53 -10.57
C ASN A 110 -23.01 -20.39 -9.58
N MET A 111 -23.72 -20.64 -8.46
CA MET A 111 -23.87 -19.65 -7.39
C MET A 111 -22.52 -19.33 -6.73
N GLU A 112 -21.69 -20.32 -6.45
CA GLU A 112 -20.35 -20.13 -5.89
C GLU A 112 -19.43 -19.35 -6.87
N GLU A 113 -19.52 -19.63 -8.17
CA GLU A 113 -18.79 -18.89 -9.20
C GLU A 113 -19.22 -17.42 -9.27
N GLN A 114 -20.53 -17.15 -9.25
CA GLN A 114 -21.05 -15.76 -9.21
C GLN A 114 -20.58 -15.00 -7.95
N LEU A 115 -20.44 -15.70 -6.82
CA LEU A 115 -19.98 -15.13 -5.56
C LEU A 115 -18.46 -15.21 -5.37
N SER A 116 -17.68 -15.52 -6.40
CA SER A 116 -16.21 -15.57 -6.35
C SER A 116 -15.53 -14.26 -6.77
N GLY A 117 -16.28 -13.29 -7.28
CA GLY A 117 -15.77 -12.02 -7.76
C GLY A 117 -15.32 -11.05 -6.65
N SER A 118 -14.50 -10.05 -7.01
CA SER A 118 -14.02 -8.99 -6.11
C SER A 118 -15.15 -8.23 -5.40
N CYS A 119 -16.29 -8.05 -6.05
CA CYS A 119 -17.49 -7.45 -5.44
C CYS A 119 -17.97 -8.21 -4.19
N THR A 120 -17.86 -9.54 -4.18
CA THR A 120 -18.25 -10.35 -3.01
C THR A 120 -17.32 -10.10 -1.84
N VAL A 121 -16.01 -9.98 -2.10
CA VAL A 121 -15.00 -9.67 -1.08
C VAL A 121 -15.27 -8.28 -0.47
N GLU A 122 -15.57 -7.28 -1.30
CA GLU A 122 -15.89 -5.92 -0.83
C GLU A 122 -17.16 -5.89 0.02
N ILE A 123 -18.23 -6.61 -0.37
CA ILE A 123 -19.48 -6.67 0.37
C ILE A 123 -19.31 -7.44 1.68
N ALA A 124 -18.60 -8.55 1.66
CA ALA A 124 -18.32 -9.32 2.88
C ALA A 124 -17.54 -8.48 3.89
N ALA A 125 -16.49 -7.80 3.42
CA ALA A 125 -15.72 -6.86 4.22
C ALA A 125 -16.59 -5.77 4.82
N PHE A 126 -17.47 -5.21 4.02
CA PHE A 126 -18.38 -4.17 4.46
C PHE A 126 -19.45 -4.68 5.46
N ASN A 127 -19.96 -5.89 5.28
CA ASN A 127 -20.90 -6.50 6.22
C ASN A 127 -20.29 -6.66 7.62
N GLU A 128 -19.07 -7.20 7.70
CA GLU A 128 -18.34 -7.34 8.97
C GLU A 128 -18.09 -5.98 9.62
N PHE A 129 -17.57 -5.04 8.83
CA PHE A 129 -17.35 -3.67 9.29
C PHE A 129 -18.65 -3.02 9.82
N SER A 130 -19.76 -3.15 9.09
CA SER A 130 -21.05 -2.59 9.49
C SER A 130 -21.55 -3.19 10.79
N THR A 131 -21.29 -4.48 11.05
CA THR A 131 -21.66 -5.16 12.29
C THR A 131 -21.00 -4.50 13.50
N PHE A 132 -19.71 -4.16 13.43
CA PHE A 132 -19.01 -3.45 14.53
C PHE A 132 -19.60 -2.06 14.82
N ILE A 133 -20.20 -1.42 13.85
CA ILE A 133 -20.75 -0.04 13.99
C ILE A 133 -22.24 -0.07 14.36
N THR A 134 -22.99 -1.10 13.96
CA THR A 134 -24.44 -1.13 14.09
C THR A 134 -24.96 -2.12 15.13
N ASP A 135 -24.17 -3.10 15.54
CA ASP A 135 -24.55 -4.00 16.63
C ASP A 135 -24.41 -3.28 17.99
N GLU A 136 -25.52 -2.70 18.45
CA GLU A 136 -25.58 -1.99 19.73
C GLU A 136 -25.17 -2.87 20.91
N LYS A 137 -25.42 -4.18 20.88
CA LYS A 137 -25.07 -5.11 21.97
C LYS A 137 -23.57 -5.35 22.00
N ALA A 138 -22.95 -5.62 20.84
CA ALA A 138 -21.51 -5.78 20.74
C ALA A 138 -20.79 -4.45 21.04
N ALA A 139 -21.30 -3.34 20.50
CA ALA A 139 -20.75 -2.03 20.80
C ALA A 139 -20.82 -1.69 22.30
N ALA A 140 -21.90 -2.02 23.00
CA ALA A 140 -22.05 -1.73 24.43
C ALA A 140 -21.01 -2.43 25.34
N LEU A 141 -20.32 -3.45 24.84
CA LEU A 141 -19.25 -4.15 25.58
C LEU A 141 -17.98 -3.30 25.72
N TYR A 142 -17.75 -2.33 24.84
CA TYR A 142 -16.55 -1.52 24.77
C TYR A 142 -16.87 -0.05 25.05
N ASP A 143 -15.94 0.69 25.64
CA ASP A 143 -16.03 2.15 25.77
C ASP A 143 -15.75 2.82 24.41
N HIS A 144 -14.73 2.33 23.70
CA HIS A 144 -14.36 2.80 22.38
C HIS A 144 -14.04 1.64 21.44
N ILE A 145 -14.37 1.81 20.15
CA ILE A 145 -13.99 0.93 19.07
C ILE A 145 -13.09 1.74 18.12
N ILE A 146 -11.87 1.27 17.94
CA ILE A 146 -10.82 1.94 17.17
C ILE A 146 -10.59 1.17 15.87
N PHE A 147 -10.66 1.87 14.75
CA PHE A 147 -10.41 1.31 13.43
C PHE A 147 -9.07 1.80 12.90
N ASP A 148 -8.12 0.87 12.72
CA ASP A 148 -6.92 1.07 11.91
C ASP A 148 -7.25 0.70 10.47
N THR A 149 -7.30 1.71 9.60
CA THR A 149 -7.81 1.50 8.25
C THR A 149 -6.68 1.33 7.24
N ALA A 150 -6.97 0.64 6.13
CA ALA A 150 -6.11 0.59 4.97
C ALA A 150 -5.75 2.01 4.45
N PRO A 151 -4.70 2.19 3.63
CA PRO A 151 -4.39 3.49 3.02
C PRO A 151 -5.59 4.12 2.31
N THR A 152 -5.68 5.44 2.34
CA THR A 152 -6.85 6.31 2.05
C THR A 152 -7.84 5.84 0.97
N GLY A 153 -7.37 5.24 -0.13
CA GLY A 153 -8.26 4.81 -1.22
C GLY A 153 -9.23 3.68 -0.85
N HIS A 154 -8.76 2.64 -0.16
CA HIS A 154 -9.60 1.52 0.29
C HIS A 154 -10.53 1.91 1.43
N THR A 155 -10.05 2.70 2.39
CA THR A 155 -10.88 3.22 3.48
C THR A 155 -12.02 4.05 2.95
N LEU A 156 -11.73 4.93 2.00
CA LEU A 156 -12.71 5.80 1.40
C LEU A 156 -13.79 4.98 0.68
N ARG A 157 -13.41 3.98 -0.13
CA ARG A 157 -14.34 3.05 -0.75
C ARG A 157 -15.23 2.38 0.30
N MET A 158 -14.62 1.80 1.34
CA MET A 158 -15.35 1.10 2.38
C MET A 158 -16.34 2.01 3.13
N LEU A 159 -15.99 3.27 3.40
CA LEU A 159 -16.88 4.24 4.04
C LEU A 159 -17.93 4.84 3.07
N GLN A 160 -17.69 4.79 1.76
CA GLN A 160 -18.65 5.21 0.73
C GLN A 160 -19.63 4.10 0.33
N LEU A 161 -19.27 2.82 0.48
CA LEU A 161 -20.07 1.66 0.11
C LEU A 161 -21.50 1.70 0.68
N PRO A 162 -21.75 2.10 1.96
CA PRO A 162 -23.10 2.19 2.51
C PRO A 162 -24.01 3.08 1.68
N SER A 163 -23.53 4.28 1.33
CA SER A 163 -24.31 5.24 0.54
C SER A 163 -24.49 4.75 -0.88
N ALA A 164 -23.44 4.21 -1.50
CA ALA A 164 -23.48 3.68 -2.86
C ALA A 164 -24.46 2.49 -2.98
N TRP A 165 -24.41 1.55 -2.02
CA TRP A 165 -25.33 0.41 -2.00
C TRP A 165 -26.76 0.80 -1.67
N THR A 166 -26.99 1.76 -0.76
CA THR A 166 -28.33 2.27 -0.47
C THR A 166 -28.95 2.91 -1.71
N ASN A 167 -28.18 3.68 -2.46
CA ASN A 167 -28.63 4.29 -3.71
C ASN A 167 -28.89 3.23 -4.79
N PHE A 168 -27.96 2.28 -4.97
CA PHE A 168 -28.10 1.19 -5.92
C PHE A 168 -29.35 0.33 -5.66
N ILE A 169 -29.60 -0.06 -4.39
CA ILE A 169 -30.79 -0.84 -4.01
C ILE A 169 -32.08 -0.03 -4.27
N ASN A 170 -32.06 1.29 -4.07
CA ASN A 170 -33.21 2.15 -4.32
C ASN A 170 -33.51 2.35 -5.83
N GLU A 171 -32.47 2.36 -6.66
CA GLU A 171 -32.56 2.62 -8.11
C GLU A 171 -32.74 1.34 -8.94
N ASN A 172 -32.37 0.17 -8.39
CA ASN A 172 -32.42 -1.09 -9.11
C ASN A 172 -33.86 -1.64 -9.15
N THR A 173 -34.46 -1.50 -10.31
CA THR A 173 -35.86 -1.97 -10.59
C THR A 173 -35.92 -3.35 -11.24
N THR A 174 -34.79 -3.89 -11.73
CA THR A 174 -34.73 -5.14 -12.50
C THR A 174 -34.29 -6.35 -11.68
N GLY A 175 -33.73 -6.14 -10.49
CA GLY A 175 -33.19 -7.21 -9.65
C GLY A 175 -31.89 -7.85 -10.19
N ALA A 176 -31.36 -7.36 -11.32
CA ALA A 176 -30.11 -7.84 -11.89
C ALA A 176 -28.92 -7.19 -11.18
N SER A 177 -28.06 -8.00 -10.60
CA SER A 177 -26.77 -7.55 -10.09
C SER A 177 -25.72 -8.64 -10.31
N CYS A 178 -24.46 -8.25 -10.35
CA CYS A 178 -23.30 -9.17 -10.37
C CYS A 178 -23.26 -10.14 -9.18
N LEU A 179 -24.13 -9.96 -8.18
CA LEU A 179 -24.21 -10.73 -6.94
C LEU A 179 -25.38 -11.74 -6.91
N GLY A 180 -26.06 -11.98 -8.04
CA GLY A 180 -27.25 -12.81 -8.08
C GLY A 180 -28.49 -12.13 -7.50
N GLN A 181 -29.49 -12.91 -7.09
CA GLN A 181 -30.76 -12.33 -6.61
C GLN A 181 -30.55 -11.49 -5.36
N LEU A 182 -30.94 -10.22 -5.42
CA LEU A 182 -30.80 -9.17 -4.40
C LEU A 182 -31.46 -9.46 -3.03
N SER A 183 -32.14 -10.59 -2.87
CA SER A 183 -32.90 -10.95 -1.66
C SER A 183 -32.11 -10.87 -0.34
N GLY A 184 -30.77 -11.06 -0.38
CA GLY A 184 -29.91 -10.91 0.78
C GLY A 184 -29.52 -9.47 1.13
N LEU A 185 -29.43 -8.58 0.16
CA LEU A 185 -29.02 -7.19 0.34
C LEU A 185 -30.16 -6.30 0.85
N GLU A 186 -31.39 -6.58 0.42
CA GLU A 186 -32.56 -5.82 0.84
C GLU A 186 -32.81 -5.96 2.36
N SER A 187 -32.55 -7.13 2.93
CA SER A 187 -32.61 -7.37 4.37
C SER A 187 -31.56 -6.60 5.18
N LYS A 188 -30.47 -6.13 4.56
CA LYS A 188 -29.37 -5.39 5.20
C LYS A 188 -29.44 -3.87 4.97
N LYS A 189 -30.42 -3.39 4.24
CA LYS A 189 -30.60 -1.95 3.94
C LYS A 189 -30.64 -1.08 5.18
N GLU A 190 -31.33 -1.55 6.23
CA GLU A 190 -31.44 -0.83 7.50
C GLU A 190 -30.09 -0.80 8.25
N VAL A 191 -29.33 -1.88 8.20
CA VAL A 191 -27.98 -1.97 8.76
C VAL A 191 -27.03 -0.97 8.09
N TYR A 192 -27.08 -0.90 6.76
CA TYR A 192 -26.23 0.03 6.00
C TYR A 192 -26.59 1.49 6.27
N LYS A 193 -27.89 1.80 6.34
CA LYS A 193 -28.36 3.14 6.72
C LYS A 193 -27.89 3.53 8.12
N ASN A 194 -28.04 2.63 9.09
CA ASN A 194 -27.60 2.87 10.46
C ASN A 194 -26.07 3.06 10.53
N ALA A 195 -25.29 2.35 9.71
CA ALA A 195 -23.85 2.54 9.63
C ALA A 195 -23.50 3.95 9.10
N VAL A 196 -24.16 4.42 8.03
CA VAL A 196 -24.00 5.81 7.53
C VAL A 196 -24.35 6.83 8.60
N ASP A 197 -25.50 6.66 9.27
CA ASP A 197 -25.96 7.58 10.28
C ASP A 197 -25.00 7.64 11.49
N ASN A 198 -24.46 6.51 11.92
CA ASN A 198 -23.45 6.45 13.00
C ASN A 198 -22.11 7.08 12.58
N LEU A 199 -21.67 6.89 11.33
CA LEU A 199 -20.44 7.51 10.80
C LEU A 199 -20.56 9.03 10.69
N ALA A 200 -21.73 9.53 10.30
CA ALA A 200 -21.99 10.95 10.15
C ALA A 200 -22.25 11.67 11.50
N ASP A 201 -22.58 10.92 12.55
CA ASP A 201 -22.88 11.50 13.87
C ASP A 201 -21.59 11.96 14.56
N LYS A 202 -21.42 13.27 14.70
CA LYS A 202 -20.27 13.93 15.36
C LYS A 202 -20.10 13.54 16.83
N GLN A 203 -21.16 13.04 17.49
CA GLN A 203 -21.10 12.59 18.88
C GLN A 203 -20.65 11.13 19.01
N LYS A 204 -20.77 10.37 17.92
CA LYS A 204 -20.45 8.95 17.91
C LYS A 204 -19.12 8.66 17.23
N THR A 205 -18.75 9.42 16.21
CA THR A 205 -17.58 9.13 15.34
C THR A 205 -16.61 10.30 15.31
N THR A 206 -15.32 9.98 15.43
CA THR A 206 -14.19 10.89 15.18
C THR A 206 -13.25 10.27 14.16
N LEU A 207 -12.93 11.04 13.12
CA LEU A 207 -11.92 10.70 12.14
C LEU A 207 -10.59 11.33 12.53
N ILE A 208 -9.57 10.50 12.68
CA ILE A 208 -8.20 10.91 13.02
C ILE A 208 -7.36 10.75 11.75
N LEU A 209 -7.09 11.88 11.10
CA LEU A 209 -6.20 11.95 9.95
C LEU A 209 -4.75 11.93 10.45
N VAL A 210 -4.02 10.89 10.11
CA VAL A 210 -2.59 10.79 10.46
C VAL A 210 -1.76 11.18 9.24
N SER A 211 -0.82 12.10 9.42
CA SER A 211 0.07 12.56 8.38
C SER A 211 1.51 12.70 8.91
N ARG A 212 2.46 12.88 8.00
CA ARG A 212 3.82 13.30 8.33
C ARG A 212 4.00 14.77 7.96
N PRO A 213 4.99 15.46 8.56
CA PRO A 213 5.31 16.84 8.21
C PRO A 213 6.03 16.91 6.85
N GLU A 214 5.36 16.45 5.80
CA GLU A 214 5.85 16.35 4.42
C GLU A 214 4.74 16.75 3.45
N PRO A 215 5.08 17.41 2.30
CA PRO A 215 4.06 17.93 1.38
C PRO A 215 3.10 16.88 0.81
N SER A 216 3.61 15.70 0.42
CA SER A 216 2.80 14.66 -0.20
C SER A 216 1.79 14.03 0.77
N PRO A 217 2.19 13.56 1.99
CA PRO A 217 1.24 13.09 2.99
C PRO A 217 0.20 14.13 3.41
N LEU A 218 0.57 15.41 3.49
CA LEU A 218 -0.37 16.49 3.84
C LEU A 218 -1.43 16.72 2.76
N LYS A 219 -1.05 16.70 1.47
CA LYS A 219 -2.00 16.79 0.35
C LYS A 219 -2.96 15.61 0.31
N GLU A 220 -2.45 14.38 0.55
CA GLU A 220 -3.30 13.18 0.65
C GLU A 220 -4.28 13.27 1.83
N ALA A 221 -3.83 13.77 2.99
CA ALA A 221 -4.69 13.99 4.13
C ALA A 221 -5.79 15.02 3.83
N GLU A 222 -5.48 16.10 3.08
CA GLU A 222 -6.48 17.08 2.64
C GLU A 222 -7.52 16.44 1.72
N ARG A 223 -7.07 15.67 0.72
CA ARG A 223 -7.95 14.96 -0.20
C ARG A 223 -8.90 14.03 0.57
N ALA A 224 -8.34 13.17 1.42
CA ALA A 224 -9.14 12.26 2.26
C ALA A 224 -10.11 13.01 3.18
N SER A 225 -9.67 14.11 3.79
CA SER A 225 -10.51 14.98 4.63
C SER A 225 -11.72 15.51 3.86
N LYS A 226 -11.51 15.98 2.62
CA LYS A 226 -12.57 16.51 1.77
C LYS A 226 -13.55 15.42 1.37
N GLU A 227 -13.06 14.32 0.82
CA GLU A 227 -13.87 13.20 0.34
C GLU A 227 -14.73 12.60 1.47
N LEU A 228 -14.18 12.50 2.70
CA LEU A 228 -14.93 12.01 3.86
C LEU A 228 -15.95 13.03 4.40
N ARG A 229 -15.68 14.34 4.27
CA ARG A 229 -16.69 15.37 4.57
C ARG A 229 -17.87 15.32 3.59
N ASP A 230 -17.61 15.05 2.33
CA ASP A 230 -18.64 14.97 1.28
C ASP A 230 -19.65 13.83 1.55
N ILE A 231 -19.24 12.78 2.27
CA ILE A 231 -20.12 11.69 2.75
C ILE A 231 -20.62 11.87 4.20
N GLY A 232 -20.43 13.05 4.79
CA GLY A 232 -20.98 13.42 6.10
C GLY A 232 -20.07 13.22 7.30
N VAL A 233 -18.87 12.64 7.16
CA VAL A 233 -17.92 12.45 8.28
C VAL A 233 -17.21 13.78 8.58
N ASN A 234 -17.84 14.59 9.41
CA ASN A 234 -17.40 15.98 9.65
C ASN A 234 -16.57 16.20 10.93
N ASN A 235 -16.62 15.28 11.90
CA ASN A 235 -15.82 15.38 13.11
C ASN A 235 -14.43 14.83 12.86
N GLN A 236 -13.49 15.72 12.49
CA GLN A 236 -12.16 15.34 12.02
C GLN A 236 -11.09 16.08 12.81
N VAL A 237 -9.99 15.39 13.10
CA VAL A 237 -8.76 15.96 13.68
C VAL A 237 -7.55 15.55 12.86
N LEU A 238 -6.47 16.34 12.88
CA LEU A 238 -5.23 16.05 12.18
C LEU A 238 -4.11 15.79 13.19
N VAL A 239 -3.45 14.64 13.07
CA VAL A 239 -2.28 14.26 13.85
C VAL A 239 -1.06 14.23 12.94
N ILE A 240 -0.09 15.10 13.21
CA ILE A 240 1.20 15.11 12.52
C ILE A 240 2.18 14.26 13.31
N ASN A 241 2.52 13.13 12.75
CA ASN A 241 3.43 12.15 13.37
C ASN A 241 4.87 12.34 12.89
N GLY A 242 5.83 12.25 13.80
CA GLY A 242 7.26 12.24 13.51
C GLY A 242 7.90 13.63 13.42
N ILE A 243 7.45 14.58 14.24
CA ILE A 243 8.07 15.92 14.32
C ILE A 243 9.39 15.83 15.08
N LEU A 244 10.48 16.25 14.45
CA LEU A 244 11.78 16.37 15.10
C LEU A 244 11.79 17.67 15.90
N GLU A 245 11.99 17.57 17.21
CA GLU A 245 11.99 18.73 18.14
C GLU A 245 13.41 19.23 18.44
N GLU A 246 14.37 18.31 18.60
CA GLU A 246 15.78 18.63 18.87
C GLU A 246 16.59 18.52 17.57
N HIS A 247 17.30 19.58 17.22
CA HIS A 247 18.10 19.68 16.02
C HIS A 247 19.41 20.42 16.33
N ASP A 248 20.51 19.71 16.35
CA ASP A 248 21.82 20.14 16.86
C ASP A 248 23.01 19.79 15.94
N ASP A 249 22.73 19.14 14.81
CA ASP A 249 23.71 18.86 13.76
C ASP A 249 23.18 19.20 12.35
N ILE A 250 24.01 19.04 11.33
CA ILE A 250 23.66 19.40 9.94
C ILE A 250 22.44 18.58 9.47
N LEU A 251 22.42 17.28 9.77
CA LEU A 251 21.37 16.38 9.35
C LEU A 251 20.03 16.70 10.04
N SER A 252 20.05 16.82 11.35
CA SER A 252 18.86 17.12 12.13
C SER A 252 18.30 18.51 11.81
N ASN A 253 19.15 19.52 11.57
CA ASN A 253 18.74 20.84 11.10
C ASN A 253 18.07 20.75 9.72
N ALA A 254 18.61 20.00 8.78
CA ALA A 254 18.01 19.82 7.46
C ALA A 254 16.62 19.14 7.53
N ILE A 255 16.46 18.12 8.39
CA ILE A 255 15.17 17.47 8.65
C ILE A 255 14.18 18.48 9.24
N TYR A 256 14.61 19.22 10.26
CA TYR A 256 13.77 20.23 10.93
C TYR A 256 13.29 21.30 9.94
N GLU A 257 14.19 21.87 9.14
CA GLU A 257 13.83 22.89 8.14
C GLU A 257 12.85 22.37 7.10
N LYS A 258 13.07 21.14 6.58
CA LYS A 258 12.16 20.47 5.64
C LYS A 258 10.77 20.31 6.24
N GLN A 259 10.70 19.86 7.50
CA GLN A 259 9.44 19.71 8.23
C GLN A 259 8.76 21.06 8.47
N GLN A 260 9.49 22.08 8.91
CA GLN A 260 8.93 23.43 9.16
C GLN A 260 8.39 24.06 7.87
N ASN A 261 9.05 23.88 6.74
CA ASN A 261 8.57 24.35 5.45
C ASN A 261 7.25 23.67 5.06
N ALA A 262 7.16 22.35 5.19
CA ALA A 262 5.92 21.62 4.93
C ALA A 262 4.78 22.04 5.86
N LEU A 263 5.08 22.33 7.14
CA LEU A 263 4.10 22.77 8.12
C LEU A 263 3.66 24.24 7.94
N LYS A 264 4.50 25.10 7.35
CA LYS A 264 4.08 26.47 6.95
C LYS A 264 3.06 26.43 5.81
N ASP A 265 3.25 25.48 4.89
CA ASP A 265 2.44 25.31 3.68
C ASP A 265 1.36 24.23 3.84
N ILE A 266 0.85 24.05 5.08
CA ILE A 266 -0.28 23.13 5.32
C ILE A 266 -1.44 23.51 4.40
N PRO A 267 -2.02 22.50 3.67
CA PRO A 267 -3.16 22.72 2.80
C PRO A 267 -4.34 23.42 3.49
N GLU A 268 -5.01 24.32 2.77
CA GLU A 268 -6.08 25.18 3.32
C GLU A 268 -7.24 24.37 3.91
N GLY A 269 -7.57 23.22 3.31
CA GLY A 269 -8.63 22.33 3.79
C GLY A 269 -8.36 21.67 5.14
N LEU A 270 -7.09 21.63 5.58
CA LEU A 270 -6.69 21.07 6.87
C LEU A 270 -6.58 22.12 7.99
N LYS A 271 -6.41 23.40 7.66
CA LYS A 271 -6.24 24.48 8.63
C LYS A 271 -7.39 24.63 9.66
N PRO A 272 -8.66 24.36 9.29
CA PRO A 272 -9.77 24.44 10.26
C PRO A 272 -9.82 23.29 11.27
N LEU A 273 -9.04 22.23 11.09
CA LEU A 273 -9.04 21.07 11.98
C LEU A 273 -8.27 21.35 13.27
N GLU A 274 -8.60 20.62 14.33
CA GLU A 274 -7.73 20.57 15.50
C GLU A 274 -6.44 19.84 15.13
N LEU A 275 -5.29 20.48 15.45
CA LEU A 275 -3.96 20.02 15.05
C LEU A 275 -3.21 19.47 16.25
N PHE A 276 -2.80 18.21 16.13
CA PHE A 276 -1.99 17.52 17.12
C PHE A 276 -0.64 17.11 16.54
N LYS A 277 0.36 16.96 17.40
CA LYS A 277 1.68 16.47 17.03
C LYS A 277 2.10 15.27 17.88
N ILE A 278 2.85 14.37 17.25
CA ILE A 278 3.60 13.30 17.92
C ILE A 278 5.06 13.52 17.56
N PRO A 279 5.97 13.62 18.54
CA PRO A 279 7.41 13.72 18.29
C PRO A 279 7.97 12.52 17.53
N LEU A 280 9.05 12.74 16.78
CA LEU A 280 9.78 11.65 16.12
C LEU A 280 10.31 10.66 17.17
N ARG A 281 9.93 9.41 17.04
CA ARG A 281 10.42 8.35 17.92
C ARG A 281 11.64 7.66 17.31
N PRO A 282 12.65 7.38 18.12
CA PRO A 282 13.90 6.78 17.64
C PRO A 282 13.81 5.27 17.41
N TYR A 283 12.68 4.64 17.72
CA TYR A 283 12.47 3.19 17.67
C TYR A 283 11.28 2.82 16.77
N ASN A 284 11.27 1.59 16.30
CA ASN A 284 10.11 1.01 15.63
C ASN A 284 9.02 0.69 16.66
N VAL A 285 7.77 1.01 16.33
CA VAL A 285 6.62 0.79 17.23
C VAL A 285 6.15 -0.67 17.09
N THR A 286 7.04 -1.60 17.47
CA THR A 286 6.77 -3.04 17.58
C THR A 286 6.97 -3.49 19.01
N GLY A 287 6.13 -4.42 19.47
CA GLY A 287 6.10 -4.85 20.87
C GLY A 287 5.45 -3.84 21.81
N LEU A 288 4.79 -4.36 22.83
CA LEU A 288 3.95 -3.56 23.74
C LEU A 288 4.71 -2.46 24.50
N GLU A 289 5.98 -2.67 24.82
CA GLU A 289 6.79 -1.66 25.50
C GLU A 289 6.92 -0.39 24.67
N ASN A 290 7.25 -0.53 23.37
CA ASN A 290 7.38 0.58 22.45
C ASN A 290 6.02 1.23 22.15
N VAL A 291 4.95 0.44 22.06
CA VAL A 291 3.57 0.96 21.90
C VAL A 291 3.17 1.82 23.10
N ARG A 292 3.44 1.38 24.33
CA ARG A 292 3.16 2.15 25.56
C ARG A 292 3.97 3.43 25.66
N ALA A 293 5.22 3.40 25.20
CA ALA A 293 6.12 4.56 25.19
C ALA A 293 5.77 5.59 24.10
N PHE A 294 5.12 5.15 23.01
CA PHE A 294 4.94 5.97 21.81
C PHE A 294 4.28 7.33 22.05
N LEU A 295 3.25 7.39 22.90
CA LEU A 295 2.56 8.64 23.23
C LEU A 295 3.12 9.36 24.48
N LYS A 296 3.98 8.69 25.26
CA LYS A 296 4.45 9.21 26.56
C LYS A 296 5.83 9.84 26.49
N ASP A 297 6.86 9.03 26.15
CA ASP A 297 8.26 9.44 26.27
C ASP A 297 9.14 8.93 25.13
N ASN A 298 10.29 9.60 24.95
CA ASN A 298 11.39 9.06 24.16
C ASN A 298 12.09 7.96 24.97
N ASN A 299 11.71 6.71 24.75
CA ASN A 299 12.44 5.57 25.31
C ASN A 299 13.76 5.42 24.54
N ILE A 300 14.81 6.05 25.06
CA ILE A 300 16.13 6.06 24.43
C ILE A 300 16.82 4.74 24.79
N LYS A 301 16.65 3.73 23.93
CA LYS A 301 17.37 2.46 24.03
C LYS A 301 18.21 2.25 22.77
N TYR A 302 19.50 2.11 22.94
CA TYR A 302 20.39 1.65 21.86
C TYR A 302 20.27 0.14 21.73
N THR A 303 20.33 -0.37 20.50
CA THR A 303 20.53 -1.81 20.31
C THR A 303 21.93 -2.20 20.75
N ASN A 304 22.08 -3.41 21.27
CA ASN A 304 23.38 -4.01 21.55
C ASN A 304 23.96 -4.76 20.34
N GLU A 305 23.19 -4.81 19.24
CA GLU A 305 23.66 -5.47 18.03
C GLU A 305 24.73 -4.63 17.33
N THR A 306 25.69 -5.31 16.74
CA THR A 306 26.73 -4.73 15.89
C THR A 306 26.47 -5.11 14.45
N LEU A 307 26.98 -4.30 13.54
CA LEU A 307 26.94 -4.66 12.12
C LEU A 307 27.94 -5.81 11.90
N ASP A 308 27.42 -6.93 11.38
CA ASP A 308 28.22 -8.13 11.10
C ASP A 308 28.60 -8.16 9.62
N MET A 309 29.48 -7.23 9.21
CA MET A 309 29.96 -7.17 7.83
C MET A 309 31.24 -6.33 7.69
N ASP A 310 32.12 -6.79 6.82
CA ASP A 310 33.42 -6.14 6.55
C ASP A 310 33.30 -4.96 5.57
N ARG A 311 32.28 -4.96 4.70
CA ARG A 311 32.08 -3.93 3.66
C ARG A 311 30.60 -3.69 3.38
N ILE A 312 30.20 -2.42 3.39
CA ILE A 312 28.91 -1.97 2.90
C ILE A 312 29.03 -1.72 1.40
N GLN A 313 28.18 -2.36 0.59
CA GLN A 313 28.13 -2.14 -0.86
C GLN A 313 27.31 -0.87 -1.16
N ARG A 314 27.56 -0.29 -2.32
CA ARG A 314 26.96 0.96 -2.79
C ARG A 314 26.13 0.73 -4.04
N LEU A 315 25.32 1.70 -4.43
CA LEU A 315 24.52 1.60 -5.63
C LEU A 315 25.36 1.40 -6.90
N ASN A 316 26.59 1.97 -6.93
CA ASN A 316 27.52 1.75 -8.03
C ASN A 316 27.94 0.28 -8.18
N ASP A 317 28.12 -0.45 -7.08
CA ASP A 317 28.44 -1.89 -7.13
C ASP A 317 27.34 -2.68 -7.85
N ILE A 318 26.05 -2.31 -7.62
CA ILE A 318 24.91 -2.88 -8.32
C ILE A 318 24.93 -2.54 -9.81
N ILE A 319 25.18 -1.26 -10.14
CA ILE A 319 25.23 -0.79 -11.53
C ILE A 319 26.38 -1.47 -12.30
N GLU A 320 27.52 -1.68 -11.65
CA GLU A 320 28.64 -2.41 -12.23
C GLU A 320 28.35 -3.89 -12.47
N ASP A 321 27.68 -4.55 -11.52
CA ASP A 321 27.25 -5.93 -11.69
C ASP A 321 26.26 -6.08 -12.85
N ILE A 322 25.27 -5.19 -12.96
CA ILE A 322 24.31 -5.15 -14.06
C ILE A 322 25.01 -4.97 -15.40
N ASP A 323 25.98 -4.04 -15.47
CA ASP A 323 26.74 -3.76 -16.69
C ASP A 323 27.61 -4.96 -17.09
N ASN A 324 28.36 -5.54 -16.14
CA ASN A 324 29.25 -6.68 -16.37
C ASN A 324 28.50 -7.95 -16.75
N THR A 325 27.31 -8.19 -16.18
CA THR A 325 26.44 -9.33 -16.50
C THR A 325 25.53 -9.04 -17.72
N ASN A 326 25.61 -7.83 -18.29
CA ASN A 326 24.85 -7.40 -19.48
C ASN A 326 23.34 -7.62 -19.36
N LYS A 327 22.78 -7.40 -18.17
CA LYS A 327 21.33 -7.46 -17.93
C LYS A 327 20.60 -6.47 -18.83
N LYS A 328 19.42 -6.84 -19.28
CA LYS A 328 18.61 -6.07 -20.23
C LYS A 328 17.33 -5.51 -19.66
N VAL A 329 16.79 -6.19 -18.64
CA VAL A 329 15.56 -5.79 -17.96
C VAL A 329 15.85 -5.67 -16.48
N ILE A 330 15.61 -4.50 -15.90
CA ILE A 330 15.87 -4.21 -14.49
C ILE A 330 14.55 -3.74 -13.86
N PHE A 331 14.16 -4.39 -12.75
CA PHE A 331 13.01 -3.99 -11.95
C PHE A 331 13.45 -3.39 -10.63
N THR A 332 12.81 -2.30 -10.23
CA THR A 332 12.84 -1.82 -8.86
C THR A 332 11.52 -2.11 -8.20
N MET A 333 11.53 -2.96 -7.17
CA MET A 333 10.34 -3.42 -6.48
C MET A 333 10.42 -3.13 -4.98
N GLY A 334 9.27 -2.98 -4.31
CA GLY A 334 9.19 -2.73 -2.87
C GLY A 334 7.92 -1.99 -2.47
N LYS A 335 7.75 -1.77 -1.17
CA LYS A 335 6.61 -1.04 -0.61
C LYS A 335 6.50 0.39 -1.16
N GLY A 336 5.31 0.98 -1.06
CA GLY A 336 5.11 2.40 -1.35
C GLY A 336 5.95 3.30 -0.42
N GLY A 337 6.63 4.30 -1.00
CA GLY A 337 7.39 5.30 -0.25
C GLY A 337 8.83 4.91 0.13
N VAL A 338 9.34 3.76 -0.29
CA VAL A 338 10.75 3.35 -0.02
C VAL A 338 11.77 3.99 -0.97
N GLY A 339 11.33 4.77 -1.98
CA GLY A 339 12.22 5.47 -2.92
C GLY A 339 12.53 4.71 -4.20
N LYS A 340 11.66 3.78 -4.64
CA LYS A 340 11.83 3.00 -5.88
C LYS A 340 12.14 3.86 -7.10
N THR A 341 11.35 4.89 -7.34
CA THR A 341 11.47 5.79 -8.49
C THR A 341 12.83 6.49 -8.54
N THR A 342 13.32 6.95 -7.38
CA THR A 342 14.63 7.62 -7.27
C THR A 342 15.77 6.64 -7.56
N ILE A 343 15.68 5.42 -7.03
CA ILE A 343 16.70 4.37 -7.26
C ILE A 343 16.67 3.91 -8.73
N ALA A 344 15.48 3.70 -9.31
CA ALA A 344 15.34 3.37 -10.73
C ALA A 344 15.98 4.43 -11.63
N ALA A 345 15.72 5.72 -11.34
CA ALA A 345 16.30 6.84 -12.07
C ALA A 345 17.83 6.90 -11.91
N ALA A 346 18.37 6.66 -10.71
CA ALA A 346 19.81 6.62 -10.48
C ALA A 346 20.48 5.44 -11.22
N ILE A 347 19.88 4.26 -11.22
CA ILE A 347 20.38 3.10 -11.98
C ILE A 347 20.35 3.39 -13.48
N ALA A 348 19.25 3.96 -13.99
CA ALA A 348 19.12 4.33 -15.39
C ALA A 348 20.21 5.34 -15.80
N LEU A 349 20.44 6.37 -14.97
CA LEU A 349 21.49 7.36 -15.20
C LEU A 349 22.89 6.74 -15.16
N GLY A 350 23.17 5.87 -14.19
CA GLY A 350 24.44 5.16 -14.09
C GLY A 350 24.75 4.30 -15.31
N LEU A 351 23.77 3.57 -15.83
CA LEU A 351 23.91 2.77 -17.04
C LEU A 351 24.06 3.63 -18.29
N ALA A 352 23.34 4.74 -18.38
CA ALA A 352 23.49 5.71 -19.49
C ALA A 352 24.89 6.34 -19.49
N ASN A 353 25.45 6.68 -18.32
CA ASN A 353 26.81 7.19 -18.20
C ASN A 353 27.88 6.15 -18.63
N LYS A 354 27.55 4.86 -18.57
CA LYS A 354 28.40 3.77 -19.12
C LYS A 354 28.18 3.55 -20.63
N GLY A 355 27.40 4.42 -21.29
CA GLY A 355 27.16 4.39 -22.75
C GLY A 355 26.08 3.40 -23.19
N LYS A 356 25.26 2.87 -22.26
CA LYS A 356 24.10 2.05 -22.63
C LYS A 356 22.98 2.95 -23.12
N LYS A 357 22.22 2.47 -24.10
CA LYS A 357 20.93 3.05 -24.44
C LYS A 357 19.92 2.57 -23.41
N VAL A 358 19.28 3.49 -22.70
CA VAL A 358 18.41 3.17 -21.56
C VAL A 358 17.00 3.71 -21.79
N HIS A 359 16.01 2.88 -21.48
CA HIS A 359 14.59 3.23 -21.40
C HIS A 359 14.12 3.08 -19.94
N LEU A 360 13.77 4.18 -19.31
CA LEU A 360 13.17 4.19 -17.97
C LEU A 360 11.67 4.36 -18.07
N THR A 361 10.93 3.43 -17.50
CA THR A 361 9.46 3.46 -17.45
C THR A 361 8.94 3.27 -16.04
N THR A 362 7.70 3.69 -15.80
CA THR A 362 7.00 3.43 -14.54
C THR A 362 5.63 2.82 -14.79
N THR A 363 5.24 1.91 -13.91
CA THR A 363 3.88 1.38 -13.82
C THR A 363 3.08 2.02 -12.68
N ASP A 364 3.68 2.96 -11.93
CA ASP A 364 3.01 3.68 -10.86
C ASP A 364 2.35 4.94 -11.43
N PRO A 365 1.02 5.03 -11.47
CA PRO A 365 0.32 6.20 -12.00
C PRO A 365 0.57 7.47 -11.18
N ALA A 366 1.06 7.34 -9.95
CA ALA A 366 1.44 8.46 -9.09
C ALA A 366 2.90 8.92 -9.30
N ALA A 367 3.71 8.13 -10.00
CA ALA A 367 5.10 8.46 -10.26
C ALA A 367 5.23 9.41 -11.46
N HIS A 368 5.88 10.52 -11.23
CA HIS A 368 6.18 11.50 -12.28
C HIS A 368 7.68 11.47 -12.59
N LEU A 369 8.13 10.54 -13.43
CA LEU A 369 9.54 10.38 -13.82
C LEU A 369 10.18 11.69 -14.30
N LYS A 370 9.44 12.53 -15.02
CA LYS A 370 9.90 13.84 -15.52
C LYS A 370 10.28 14.84 -14.40
N PHE A 371 9.80 14.62 -13.16
CA PHE A 371 10.24 15.43 -12.02
C PHE A 371 11.52 14.92 -11.37
N VAL A 372 11.91 13.69 -11.65
CA VAL A 372 13.11 13.05 -11.09
C VAL A 372 14.26 13.13 -12.09
N LEU A 373 13.97 12.89 -13.36
CA LEU A 373 14.95 12.87 -14.45
C LEU A 373 14.32 13.45 -15.72
N ASP A 374 15.05 14.28 -16.45
CA ASP A 374 14.61 14.82 -17.74
C ASP A 374 15.27 14.09 -18.92
N GLU A 375 14.80 14.37 -20.14
CA GLU A 375 15.29 13.72 -21.35
C GLU A 375 16.69 14.18 -21.80
N SER A 376 17.27 15.19 -21.13
CA SER A 376 18.61 15.74 -21.47
C SER A 376 19.75 14.74 -21.25
N TYR A 377 19.50 13.69 -20.44
CA TYR A 377 20.48 12.65 -20.13
C TYR A 377 20.55 11.52 -21.18
N GLY A 378 19.83 11.62 -22.28
CA GLY A 378 19.81 10.59 -23.33
C GLY A 378 19.09 9.31 -22.93
N ILE A 379 18.22 9.39 -21.92
CA ILE A 379 17.37 8.31 -21.42
C ILE A 379 15.95 8.51 -21.98
N THR A 380 15.40 7.46 -22.58
CA THR A 380 14.00 7.48 -23.01
C THR A 380 13.10 7.31 -21.80
N LEU A 381 12.12 8.21 -21.61
CA LEU A 381 11.16 8.14 -20.50
C LEU A 381 9.78 7.77 -21.02
N SER A 382 9.10 6.86 -20.34
CA SER A 382 7.69 6.54 -20.58
C SER A 382 6.95 6.21 -19.27
N ASN A 383 5.64 6.13 -19.35
CA ASN A 383 4.77 5.61 -18.30
C ASN A 383 3.73 4.69 -18.94
N ILE A 384 3.31 3.69 -18.20
CA ILE A 384 2.16 2.86 -18.55
C ILE A 384 0.95 3.47 -17.86
N ASP A 385 0.06 4.10 -18.63
CA ASP A 385 -1.22 4.56 -18.14
C ASP A 385 -2.29 3.50 -18.45
N GLU A 386 -2.75 2.80 -17.42
CA GLU A 386 -3.72 1.70 -17.56
C GLU A 386 -5.00 2.12 -18.29
N LYS A 387 -5.45 3.37 -18.14
CA LYS A 387 -6.66 3.86 -18.80
C LYS A 387 -6.43 4.10 -20.28
N GLU A 388 -5.29 4.72 -20.62
CA GLU A 388 -4.90 4.95 -22.00
C GLU A 388 -4.69 3.63 -22.75
N GLU A 389 -4.01 2.67 -22.12
CA GLU A 389 -3.78 1.34 -22.69
C GLU A 389 -5.09 0.54 -22.83
N LEU A 390 -6.02 0.67 -21.86
CA LEU A 390 -7.35 0.08 -21.97
C LEU A 390 -8.13 0.61 -23.17
N GLU A 391 -8.14 1.92 -23.39
CA GLU A 391 -8.86 2.51 -24.53
C GLU A 391 -8.21 2.12 -25.87
N LYS A 392 -6.88 2.06 -25.94
CA LYS A 392 -6.17 1.55 -27.13
C LYS A 392 -6.54 0.10 -27.43
N TYR A 393 -6.56 -0.74 -26.39
CA TYR A 393 -6.92 -2.15 -26.51
C TYR A 393 -8.36 -2.33 -26.99
N LYS A 394 -9.31 -1.60 -26.41
CA LYS A 394 -10.72 -1.62 -26.82
C LYS A 394 -10.89 -1.23 -28.28
N GLU A 395 -10.23 -0.14 -28.69
CA GLU A 395 -10.32 0.34 -30.08
C GLU A 395 -9.72 -0.67 -31.07
N GLU A 396 -8.61 -1.32 -30.73
CA GLU A 396 -8.02 -2.38 -31.56
C GLU A 396 -8.96 -3.58 -31.70
N VAL A 397 -9.54 -4.08 -30.59
CA VAL A 397 -10.46 -5.23 -30.61
C VAL A 397 -11.71 -4.91 -31.40
N LEU A 398 -12.33 -3.74 -31.15
CA LEU A 398 -13.54 -3.32 -31.84
C LEU A 398 -13.31 -3.05 -33.32
N SER A 399 -12.14 -2.50 -33.72
CA SER A 399 -11.84 -2.29 -35.13
C SER A 399 -11.75 -3.61 -35.89
N LYS A 400 -11.08 -4.62 -35.31
CA LYS A 400 -11.02 -5.97 -35.90
C LYS A 400 -12.39 -6.66 -35.95
N ALA A 401 -13.19 -6.53 -34.89
CA ALA A 401 -14.51 -7.12 -34.82
C ALA A 401 -15.48 -6.52 -35.87
N ARG A 402 -15.42 -5.21 -36.10
CA ARG A 402 -16.23 -4.52 -37.13
C ARG A 402 -15.95 -4.99 -38.57
N GLU A 403 -14.78 -5.56 -38.82
CA GLU A 403 -14.45 -6.09 -40.15
C GLU A 403 -15.09 -7.48 -40.42
N THR A 404 -15.47 -8.22 -39.36
CA THR A 404 -15.85 -9.63 -39.48
C THR A 404 -17.18 -10.03 -38.87
N MET A 405 -17.82 -9.14 -38.09
CA MET A 405 -19.00 -9.45 -37.27
C MET A 405 -20.21 -8.56 -37.57
N GLU A 406 -21.41 -9.03 -37.23
CA GLU A 406 -22.69 -8.30 -37.33
C GLU A 406 -22.91 -7.41 -36.09
N GLU A 407 -23.85 -6.43 -36.15
CA GLU A 407 -24.10 -5.43 -35.10
C GLU A 407 -24.46 -6.04 -33.73
N ASP A 408 -25.20 -7.15 -33.70
CA ASP A 408 -25.59 -7.82 -32.45
C ASP A 408 -24.42 -8.48 -31.76
N ASP A 409 -23.44 -9.03 -32.49
CA ASP A 409 -22.23 -9.62 -31.96
C ASP A 409 -21.26 -8.54 -31.45
N LEU A 410 -21.24 -7.36 -32.09
CA LEU A 410 -20.44 -6.21 -31.64
C LEU A 410 -20.89 -5.71 -30.26
N ALA A 411 -22.21 -5.67 -30.01
CA ALA A 411 -22.73 -5.25 -28.70
C ALA A 411 -22.28 -6.18 -27.56
N TYR A 412 -22.19 -7.49 -27.84
CA TYR A 412 -21.66 -8.46 -26.87
C TYR A 412 -20.19 -8.24 -26.56
N ILE A 413 -19.36 -7.98 -27.59
CA ILE A 413 -17.94 -7.68 -27.40
C ILE A 413 -17.75 -6.36 -26.64
N GLU A 414 -18.54 -5.32 -26.95
CA GLU A 414 -18.49 -4.05 -26.22
C GLU A 414 -18.83 -4.22 -24.73
N GLU A 415 -19.72 -5.12 -24.39
CA GLU A 415 -20.08 -5.43 -23.00
C GLU A 415 -18.94 -6.19 -22.29
N ASP A 416 -18.35 -7.18 -22.95
CA ASP A 416 -17.22 -7.95 -22.43
C ASP A 416 -15.98 -7.06 -22.19
N LEU A 417 -15.72 -6.12 -23.10
CA LEU A 417 -14.65 -5.13 -22.97
C LEU A 417 -14.83 -4.12 -21.80
N ARG A 418 -15.98 -4.10 -21.14
CA ARG A 418 -16.22 -3.33 -19.91
C ARG A 418 -15.80 -4.10 -18.65
N SER A 419 -15.44 -5.37 -18.80
CA SER A 419 -14.98 -6.20 -17.70
C SER A 419 -13.72 -5.62 -17.04
N PRO A 420 -13.56 -5.68 -15.71
CA PRO A 420 -12.31 -5.34 -15.03
C PRO A 420 -11.10 -6.12 -15.56
N CYS A 421 -11.28 -7.37 -15.99
CA CYS A 421 -10.23 -8.20 -16.57
C CYS A 421 -9.62 -7.58 -17.84
N THR A 422 -10.42 -6.84 -18.63
CA THR A 422 -9.94 -6.16 -19.84
C THR A 422 -8.88 -5.10 -19.54
N GLN A 423 -9.02 -4.40 -18.41
CA GLN A 423 -8.01 -3.43 -17.96
C GLN A 423 -6.68 -4.10 -17.61
N GLU A 424 -6.75 -5.24 -16.93
CA GLU A 424 -5.55 -6.03 -16.59
C GLU A 424 -4.86 -6.57 -17.85
N ILE A 425 -5.62 -7.03 -18.83
CA ILE A 425 -5.13 -7.51 -20.12
C ILE A 425 -4.40 -6.38 -20.88
N ALA A 426 -5.01 -5.20 -20.95
CA ALA A 426 -4.43 -4.05 -21.64
C ALA A 426 -3.11 -3.61 -20.99
N ALA A 427 -3.08 -3.49 -19.67
CA ALA A 427 -1.86 -3.17 -18.92
C ALA A 427 -0.76 -4.22 -19.12
N PHE A 428 -1.13 -5.50 -19.15
CA PHE A 428 -0.20 -6.61 -19.37
C PHE A 428 0.43 -6.58 -20.79
N ARG A 429 -0.36 -6.27 -21.82
CA ARG A 429 0.14 -6.11 -23.18
C ARG A 429 1.14 -4.96 -23.30
N ALA A 430 0.79 -3.79 -22.73
CA ALA A 430 1.67 -2.63 -22.71
C ALA A 430 2.99 -2.93 -22.01
N PHE A 431 2.94 -3.68 -20.92
CA PHE A 431 4.11 -4.14 -20.20
C PHE A 431 5.00 -5.08 -21.05
N ALA A 432 4.39 -6.03 -21.77
CA ALA A 432 5.09 -6.94 -22.68
C ALA A 432 5.79 -6.20 -23.82
N GLU A 433 5.15 -5.18 -24.41
CA GLU A 433 5.71 -4.33 -25.47
C GLU A 433 6.93 -3.53 -24.97
N ILE A 434 6.90 -3.05 -23.73
CA ILE A 434 8.05 -2.35 -23.14
C ILE A 434 9.23 -3.31 -22.93
N ILE A 435 8.96 -4.51 -22.43
CA ILE A 435 10.01 -5.52 -22.24
C ILE A 435 10.61 -5.97 -23.59
N GLU A 436 9.84 -6.01 -24.65
CA GLU A 436 10.36 -6.34 -25.97
C GLU A 436 11.43 -5.34 -26.45
N LYS A 437 11.38 -4.06 -26.03
CA LYS A 437 12.42 -3.07 -26.31
C LYS A 437 13.79 -3.46 -25.76
N SER A 438 13.84 -4.37 -24.77
CA SER A 438 15.08 -4.88 -24.19
C SER A 438 16.00 -5.59 -25.19
N GLN A 439 15.50 -5.94 -26.37
CA GLN A 439 16.32 -6.45 -27.46
C GLN A 439 17.35 -5.42 -27.96
N ASN A 440 17.04 -4.12 -27.90
CA ASN A 440 17.84 -3.04 -28.45
C ASN A 440 18.40 -2.05 -27.42
N GLU A 441 17.84 -2.03 -26.21
CA GLU A 441 18.18 -1.08 -25.14
C GLU A 441 18.04 -1.75 -23.77
N VAL A 442 18.57 -1.13 -22.73
CA VAL A 442 18.34 -1.57 -21.35
C VAL A 442 17.05 -0.95 -20.85
N VAL A 443 16.13 -1.76 -20.37
CA VAL A 443 14.84 -1.32 -19.86
C VAL A 443 14.88 -1.33 -18.34
N VAL A 444 14.68 -0.18 -17.71
CA VAL A 444 14.55 -0.02 -16.26
C VAL A 444 13.10 0.29 -15.94
N ILE A 445 12.50 -0.51 -15.06
CA ILE A 445 11.08 -0.45 -14.72
C ILE A 445 10.90 -0.12 -13.26
N ASP A 446 10.38 1.07 -13.00
CA ASP A 446 9.89 1.48 -11.68
C ASP A 446 8.48 0.93 -11.48
N THR A 447 8.32 0.03 -10.51
CA THR A 447 7.03 -0.65 -10.32
C THR A 447 6.11 0.07 -9.34
N ALA A 448 4.81 -0.01 -9.58
CA ALA A 448 3.80 0.32 -8.58
C ALA A 448 4.02 -0.46 -7.27
N PRO A 449 3.50 0.01 -6.13
CA PRO A 449 3.58 -0.74 -4.87
C PRO A 449 3.04 -2.18 -5.01
N THR A 450 3.71 -3.10 -4.40
CA THR A 450 3.74 -4.57 -4.46
C THR A 450 2.51 -5.37 -4.94
N GLY A 451 1.29 -4.86 -4.87
CA GLY A 451 0.08 -5.61 -5.23
C GLY A 451 -0.16 -5.75 -6.74
N HIS A 452 -0.01 -4.66 -7.51
CA HIS A 452 -0.33 -4.67 -8.94
C HIS A 452 0.67 -5.44 -9.79
N THR A 453 1.96 -5.39 -9.48
CA THR A 453 2.99 -6.09 -10.28
C THR A 453 2.91 -7.61 -10.11
N LEU A 454 2.54 -8.09 -8.92
CA LEU A 454 2.32 -9.52 -8.67
C LEU A 454 1.02 -10.01 -9.34
N LEU A 455 -0.04 -9.20 -9.35
CA LEU A 455 -1.27 -9.49 -10.12
C LEU A 455 -0.98 -9.61 -11.61
N LEU A 456 -0.11 -8.76 -12.18
CA LEU A 456 0.36 -8.89 -13.56
C LEU A 456 1.11 -10.21 -13.82
N LEU A 457 1.83 -10.73 -12.82
CA LEU A 457 2.56 -12.00 -12.93
C LEU A 457 1.62 -13.21 -12.73
N ASP A 458 0.65 -13.13 -11.82
CA ASP A 458 -0.39 -14.15 -11.61
C ASP A 458 -1.41 -14.17 -12.76
N ALA A 459 -1.77 -13.01 -13.30
CA ALA A 459 -2.62 -12.87 -14.48
C ALA A 459 -2.02 -13.57 -15.71
N THR A 460 -0.69 -13.75 -15.77
CA THR A 460 -0.04 -14.47 -16.89
C THR A 460 -0.55 -15.91 -17.04
N GLN A 461 -0.80 -16.62 -15.96
CA GLN A 461 -1.34 -18.00 -16.03
C GLN A 461 -2.83 -18.02 -16.37
N SER A 462 -3.60 -17.08 -15.82
CA SER A 462 -5.03 -16.92 -16.12
C SER A 462 -5.23 -16.43 -17.55
N TYR A 463 -4.37 -15.52 -18.01
CA TYR A 463 -4.39 -14.95 -19.35
C TYR A 463 -4.04 -15.98 -20.45
N HIS A 464 -3.08 -16.87 -20.22
CA HIS A 464 -2.83 -17.99 -21.15
C HIS A 464 -4.06 -18.87 -21.32
N LYS A 465 -4.78 -19.18 -20.24
CA LYS A 465 -6.00 -19.98 -20.29
C LYS A 465 -7.17 -19.23 -20.97
N GLU A 466 -7.28 -17.93 -20.78
CA GLU A 466 -8.33 -17.08 -21.37
C GLU A 466 -8.11 -16.94 -22.89
N ILE A 467 -6.87 -16.73 -23.33
CA ILE A 467 -6.55 -16.61 -24.75
C ILE A 467 -6.66 -17.97 -25.46
N GLU A 468 -6.28 -19.08 -24.83
CA GLU A 468 -6.54 -20.43 -25.36
C GLU A 468 -8.04 -20.67 -25.59
N ARG A 469 -8.92 -20.04 -24.80
CA ARG A 469 -10.38 -20.10 -24.95
C ARG A 469 -10.92 -19.16 -26.04
N SER A 470 -10.32 -17.99 -26.22
CA SER A 470 -10.85 -16.93 -27.11
C SER A 470 -10.43 -17.06 -28.58
N GLN A 471 -9.63 -18.06 -28.98
CA GLN A 471 -9.10 -18.26 -30.36
C GLN A 471 -8.42 -17.02 -30.96
N GLY A 472 -7.97 -16.07 -30.14
CA GLY A 472 -7.25 -14.88 -30.57
C GLY A 472 -5.76 -15.13 -30.80
N ASP A 473 -5.15 -14.41 -31.75
CA ASP A 473 -3.69 -14.39 -31.93
C ASP A 473 -3.02 -13.74 -30.73
N ILE A 474 -2.23 -14.53 -29.98
CA ILE A 474 -1.44 -14.02 -28.86
C ILE A 474 -0.25 -13.25 -29.42
N PRO A 475 -0.05 -11.97 -29.09
CA PRO A 475 1.15 -11.24 -29.47
C PRO A 475 2.43 -11.97 -29.03
N GLU A 476 3.43 -12.01 -29.89
CA GLU A 476 4.72 -12.69 -29.60
C GLU A 476 5.42 -12.08 -28.38
N SER A 477 5.26 -10.75 -28.16
CA SER A 477 5.75 -10.05 -26.96
C SER A 477 5.19 -10.63 -25.66
N VAL A 478 3.90 -10.97 -25.65
CA VAL A 478 3.21 -11.58 -24.50
C VAL A 478 3.74 -13.00 -24.24
N MET A 479 3.93 -13.80 -25.29
CA MET A 479 4.47 -15.17 -25.15
C MET A 479 5.90 -15.18 -24.59
N LYS A 480 6.70 -14.19 -24.93
CA LYS A 480 8.10 -14.05 -24.49
C LYS A 480 8.25 -13.41 -23.11
N LEU A 481 7.22 -12.77 -22.60
CA LEU A 481 7.30 -12.00 -21.36
C LEU A 481 7.74 -12.84 -20.18
N LEU A 482 6.99 -13.87 -19.81
CA LEU A 482 7.28 -14.69 -18.63
C LEU A 482 8.63 -15.44 -18.74
N PRO A 483 8.98 -16.05 -19.89
CA PRO A 483 10.32 -16.57 -20.11
C PRO A 483 11.43 -15.54 -19.90
N THR A 484 11.25 -14.29 -20.36
CA THR A 484 12.24 -13.21 -20.19
C THR A 484 12.37 -12.83 -18.72
N LEU A 485 11.26 -12.72 -17.99
CA LEU A 485 11.26 -12.37 -16.56
C LEU A 485 11.94 -13.43 -15.68
N ARG A 486 11.85 -14.70 -16.07
CA ARG A 486 12.48 -15.84 -15.38
C ARG A 486 13.94 -16.07 -15.79
N ASP A 487 14.38 -15.43 -16.85
CA ASP A 487 15.75 -15.56 -17.35
C ASP A 487 16.71 -14.68 -16.51
N GLU A 488 17.38 -15.31 -15.54
CA GLU A 488 18.32 -14.63 -14.66
C GLU A 488 19.50 -13.99 -15.42
N ASP A 489 19.82 -14.43 -16.62
CA ASP A 489 20.88 -13.80 -17.43
C ASP A 489 20.43 -12.50 -18.07
N LYS A 490 19.12 -12.29 -18.25
CA LYS A 490 18.55 -11.08 -18.88
C LYS A 490 17.91 -10.14 -17.90
N THR A 491 17.27 -10.65 -16.87
CA THR A 491 16.48 -9.88 -15.92
C THR A 491 17.16 -9.78 -14.57
N GLU A 492 17.09 -8.61 -13.94
CA GLU A 492 17.48 -8.36 -12.57
C GLU A 492 16.30 -7.71 -11.83
N VAL A 493 15.97 -8.25 -10.68
CA VAL A 493 14.99 -7.65 -9.76
C VAL A 493 15.72 -7.12 -8.53
N ILE A 494 15.61 -5.81 -8.31
CA ILE A 494 16.21 -5.12 -7.17
C ILE A 494 15.10 -4.80 -6.17
N ILE A 495 15.21 -5.37 -4.98
CA ILE A 495 14.25 -5.12 -3.90
C ILE A 495 14.70 -3.92 -3.08
N ILE A 496 13.82 -2.90 -3.00
CA ILE A 496 14.11 -1.67 -2.26
C ILE A 496 13.31 -1.64 -0.97
N THR A 497 13.99 -1.36 0.13
CA THR A 497 13.41 -1.29 1.47
C THR A 497 14.00 -0.14 2.28
N LEU A 498 13.40 0.14 3.43
CA LEU A 498 14.00 0.94 4.51
C LEU A 498 14.47 -0.02 5.60
N ALA A 499 15.46 0.38 6.41
CA ALA A 499 15.92 -0.40 7.56
C ALA A 499 14.92 -0.32 8.74
N GLU A 500 13.68 -0.71 8.49
CA GLU A 500 12.58 -0.68 9.44
C GLU A 500 11.78 -1.99 9.38
N THR A 501 11.13 -2.36 10.48
CA THR A 501 10.40 -3.63 10.62
C THR A 501 9.42 -3.89 9.46
N THR A 502 8.47 -3.00 9.24
CA THR A 502 7.42 -3.19 8.25
C THR A 502 7.95 -3.27 6.82
N PRO A 503 8.78 -2.31 6.33
CA PRO A 503 9.32 -2.39 4.97
C PRO A 503 10.12 -3.68 4.71
N VAL A 504 10.94 -4.13 5.67
CA VAL A 504 11.73 -5.36 5.52
C VAL A 504 10.84 -6.59 5.47
N HIS A 505 9.85 -6.71 6.35
CA HIS A 505 8.91 -7.85 6.33
C HIS A 505 8.10 -7.91 5.03
N GLU A 506 7.62 -6.77 4.53
CA GLU A 506 6.92 -6.71 3.24
C GLU A 506 7.83 -7.06 2.06
N ALA A 507 9.07 -6.59 2.08
CA ALA A 507 10.07 -6.95 1.08
C ALA A 507 10.39 -8.47 1.10
N MET A 508 10.43 -9.09 2.29
CA MET A 508 10.58 -10.56 2.42
C MET A 508 9.37 -11.32 1.85
N ARG A 509 8.16 -10.83 2.06
CA ARG A 509 6.94 -11.42 1.45
C ARG A 509 7.01 -11.32 -0.06
N LEU A 510 7.34 -10.13 -0.58
CA LEU A 510 7.54 -9.90 -2.00
C LEU A 510 8.57 -10.88 -2.61
N GLN A 511 9.73 -11.06 -1.97
CA GLN A 511 10.74 -12.02 -2.44
C GLN A 511 10.20 -13.45 -2.50
N LYS A 512 9.42 -13.87 -1.50
CA LYS A 512 8.78 -15.19 -1.49
C LYS A 512 7.81 -15.36 -2.65
N ASP A 513 7.02 -14.35 -2.95
CA ASP A 513 6.04 -14.39 -4.03
C ASP A 513 6.72 -14.39 -5.40
N LEU A 514 7.77 -13.60 -5.59
CA LEU A 514 8.63 -13.64 -6.78
C LEU A 514 9.24 -15.05 -6.98
N ASN A 515 9.79 -15.63 -5.91
CA ASN A 515 10.36 -16.99 -5.98
C ASN A 515 9.33 -18.05 -6.35
N ARG A 516 8.07 -17.94 -5.89
CA ARG A 516 6.96 -18.82 -6.31
C ARG A 516 6.65 -18.67 -7.79
N ALA A 517 6.78 -17.46 -8.35
CA ALA A 517 6.63 -17.22 -9.78
C ALA A 517 7.85 -17.67 -10.62
N GLY A 518 8.93 -18.14 -9.98
CA GLY A 518 10.18 -18.52 -10.63
C GLY A 518 11.03 -17.31 -11.04
N ILE A 519 10.87 -16.17 -10.36
CA ILE A 519 11.65 -14.95 -10.57
C ILE A 519 12.52 -14.74 -9.34
N HIS A 520 13.83 -14.58 -9.54
CA HIS A 520 14.78 -14.44 -8.47
C HIS A 520 15.32 -13.02 -8.40
N SER A 521 15.45 -12.49 -7.17
CA SER A 521 16.09 -11.21 -6.90
C SER A 521 17.47 -11.46 -6.31
N LYS A 522 18.49 -10.91 -6.95
CA LYS A 522 19.87 -10.97 -6.42
C LYS A 522 20.12 -9.81 -5.46
N TRP A 523 19.73 -8.60 -5.86
CA TRP A 523 20.11 -7.37 -5.19
C TRP A 523 19.01 -6.76 -4.33
N TRP A 524 19.45 -6.22 -3.18
CA TRP A 524 18.62 -5.39 -2.32
C TRP A 524 19.22 -3.99 -2.17
N VAL A 525 18.36 -3.00 -1.90
CA VAL A 525 18.78 -1.63 -1.56
C VAL A 525 18.06 -1.20 -0.28
N ILE A 526 18.84 -0.89 0.75
CA ILE A 526 18.37 -0.20 1.94
C ILE A 526 18.52 1.30 1.66
N ASN A 527 17.39 1.99 1.47
CA ASN A 527 17.39 3.40 1.15
C ASN A 527 17.20 4.27 2.40
N SER A 528 17.70 5.51 2.34
CA SER A 528 17.50 6.56 3.36
C SER A 528 17.94 6.15 4.78
N SER A 529 19.07 5.47 4.90
CA SER A 529 19.62 5.00 6.18
C SER A 529 20.23 6.14 6.99
N PHE A 530 19.81 6.28 8.24
CA PHE A 530 20.44 7.17 9.21
C PHE A 530 21.78 6.59 9.73
N TYR A 531 21.92 5.27 9.73
CA TYR A 531 23.20 4.64 10.07
C TYR A 531 24.32 5.07 9.12
N ALA A 532 24.03 5.11 7.82
CA ALA A 532 25.00 5.55 6.81
C ALA A 532 25.25 7.08 6.86
N ALA A 533 24.29 7.87 7.32
CA ALA A 533 24.36 9.34 7.32
C ALA A 533 25.19 9.97 8.47
N ASN A 534 25.69 9.17 9.41
CA ASN A 534 26.67 9.58 10.44
C ASN A 534 26.25 10.80 11.30
N THR A 535 25.03 10.82 11.80
CA THR A 535 24.49 11.92 12.62
C THR A 535 25.09 11.95 14.04
N THR A 536 25.17 13.16 14.64
CA THR A 536 25.52 13.34 16.06
C THR A 536 24.30 13.60 16.94
N ASN A 537 23.13 13.90 16.34
CA ASN A 537 21.88 14.10 17.05
C ASN A 537 21.43 12.86 17.84
N THR A 538 21.04 13.03 19.10
CA THR A 538 20.72 11.91 20.00
C THR A 538 19.59 11.03 19.48
N ILE A 539 18.49 11.62 19.01
CA ILE A 539 17.33 10.88 18.50
C ILE A 539 17.68 10.12 17.23
N LEU A 540 18.37 10.77 16.31
CA LEU A 540 18.78 10.16 15.04
C LEU A 540 19.85 9.08 15.22
N LYS A 541 20.78 9.23 16.19
CA LYS A 541 21.74 8.17 16.57
C LYS A 541 21.05 6.92 17.08
N VAL A 542 20.06 7.06 17.95
CA VAL A 542 19.30 5.90 18.44
C VAL A 542 18.52 5.27 17.29
N LYS A 543 17.94 6.09 16.39
CA LYS A 543 17.27 5.57 15.20
C LYS A 543 18.25 4.81 14.30
N ALA A 544 19.44 5.38 14.05
CA ALA A 544 20.51 4.72 13.31
C ALA A 544 20.93 3.38 13.95
N SER A 545 21.09 3.35 15.27
CA SER A 545 21.38 2.12 16.02
C SER A 545 20.29 1.06 15.81
N ASN A 546 19.01 1.46 15.84
CA ASN A 546 17.88 0.56 15.67
C ASN A 546 17.66 0.10 14.20
N GLU A 547 18.40 0.64 13.24
CA GLU A 547 18.49 0.12 11.87
C GLU A 547 19.37 -1.15 11.79
N ILE A 548 20.35 -1.31 12.66
CA ILE A 548 21.35 -2.40 12.59
C ILE A 548 20.72 -3.79 12.53
N PRO A 549 19.73 -4.17 13.36
CA PRO A 549 19.08 -5.47 13.26
C PRO A 549 18.46 -5.74 11.89
N TRP A 550 17.91 -4.70 11.27
CA TRP A 550 17.26 -4.80 9.96
C TRP A 550 18.27 -4.82 8.82
N ILE A 551 19.38 -4.11 8.96
CA ILE A 551 20.51 -4.19 8.03
C ILE A 551 21.09 -5.62 8.06
N ASN A 552 21.33 -6.18 9.26
CA ASN A 552 21.79 -7.55 9.42
C ASN A 552 20.79 -8.56 8.82
N LYS A 553 19.47 -8.32 9.02
CA LYS A 553 18.44 -9.17 8.43
C LYS A 553 18.46 -9.14 6.91
N VAL A 554 18.59 -7.97 6.30
CA VAL A 554 18.73 -7.84 4.85
C VAL A 554 20.01 -8.49 4.36
N ASN A 555 21.13 -8.35 5.08
CA ASN A 555 22.38 -9.03 4.77
C ASN A 555 22.21 -10.57 4.72
N GLU A 556 21.54 -11.13 5.73
CA GLU A 556 21.23 -12.57 5.78
C GLU A 556 20.42 -13.03 4.57
N ILE A 557 19.28 -12.38 4.28
CA ILE A 557 18.33 -12.83 3.25
C ILE A 557 18.79 -12.54 1.82
N SER A 558 19.67 -11.55 1.62
CA SER A 558 20.27 -11.23 0.32
C SER A 558 21.58 -11.99 0.07
N ASN A 559 22.04 -12.79 1.03
CA ASN A 559 23.36 -13.42 1.00
C ASN A 559 24.51 -12.40 0.76
N GLY A 560 24.41 -11.24 1.38
CA GLY A 560 25.39 -10.17 1.24
C GLY A 560 25.26 -9.30 -0.01
N ASN A 561 24.27 -9.55 -0.87
CA ASN A 561 24.06 -8.75 -2.10
C ASN A 561 23.11 -7.58 -1.82
N PHE A 562 23.56 -6.57 -1.13
CA PHE A 562 22.76 -5.37 -0.89
C PHE A 562 23.63 -4.11 -0.79
N ALA A 563 23.00 -2.97 -1.12
CA ALA A 563 23.58 -1.65 -0.97
C ALA A 563 22.85 -0.84 0.09
N ILE A 564 23.57 0.06 0.76
CA ILE A 564 22.97 1.03 1.67
C ILE A 564 23.15 2.43 1.09
N ILE A 565 22.06 3.20 1.08
CA ILE A 565 22.03 4.59 0.68
C ILE A 565 21.71 5.43 1.91
N GLU A 566 22.54 6.44 2.16
CA GLU A 566 22.35 7.37 3.26
C GLU A 566 21.09 8.21 3.11
N TRP A 567 20.53 8.65 4.23
CA TRP A 567 19.47 9.64 4.22
C TRP A 567 20.01 10.99 3.72
N MET A 568 19.36 11.59 2.76
CA MET A 568 19.77 12.86 2.14
C MET A 568 18.77 13.98 2.48
N PRO A 569 19.25 15.22 2.74
CA PRO A 569 18.41 16.38 3.04
C PRO A 569 17.41 16.71 1.94
N GLU A 570 17.82 16.58 0.68
CA GLU A 570 16.98 16.80 -0.50
C GLU A 570 16.79 15.50 -1.26
N GLU A 571 15.60 15.29 -1.81
CA GLU A 571 15.38 14.22 -2.77
C GLU A 571 16.27 14.46 -3.99
N PRO A 572 17.20 13.55 -4.31
CA PRO A 572 18.09 13.74 -5.46
C PRO A 572 17.29 13.69 -6.75
N LYS A 573 17.52 14.71 -7.62
CA LYS A 573 16.88 14.86 -8.94
C LYS A 573 17.89 15.34 -9.95
N GLY A 574 17.72 14.93 -11.21
CA GLY A 574 18.62 15.32 -12.27
C GLY A 574 20.07 14.97 -11.97
N GLU A 575 20.96 15.95 -12.01
CA GLU A 575 22.39 15.72 -11.74
C GLU A 575 22.68 15.22 -10.31
N LYS A 576 21.88 15.59 -9.31
CA LYS A 576 22.04 15.11 -7.93
C LYS A 576 21.85 13.60 -7.77
N LEU A 577 21.24 12.92 -8.75
CA LEU A 577 21.21 11.46 -8.78
C LEU A 577 22.60 10.83 -8.87
N LYS A 578 23.59 11.58 -9.39
CA LYS A 578 24.99 11.12 -9.44
C LYS A 578 25.58 10.97 -8.03
N ASP A 579 25.09 11.74 -7.05
CA ASP A 579 25.53 11.66 -5.65
C ASP A 579 25.18 10.31 -5.02
N LEU A 580 24.13 9.63 -5.54
CA LEU A 580 23.78 8.26 -5.13
C LEU A 580 24.71 7.19 -5.74
N ILE A 581 25.40 7.51 -6.83
CA ILE A 581 26.20 6.58 -7.62
C ILE A 581 27.69 6.72 -7.26
N HIS A 582 28.17 7.96 -7.12
CA HIS A 582 29.57 8.28 -6.89
C HIS A 582 29.83 8.71 -5.45
N GLU A 583 31.05 8.43 -4.94
CA GLU A 583 31.56 9.04 -3.71
C GLU A 583 31.76 10.55 -3.88
N ASN A 584 31.35 11.33 -2.88
CA ASN A 584 31.95 12.63 -2.61
C ASN A 584 33.24 12.47 -1.84
#